data_71eaa5be60e88b76632a61285553503c
#
_entry.id   71eaa5be60e88b76632a61285553503c
#
_cell.length_a   1.000
_cell.length_b   1.000
_cell.length_c   1.000
_cell.angle_alpha   90.00
_cell.angle_beta   90.00
_cell.angle_gamma   90.00
#
_symmetry.space_group_name_H-M   'P 1'
#
loop_
_entity.id
_entity.type
_entity.pdbx_description
1 polymer ?
#
loop_
_entity_poly.entity_id
_entity_poly.type
_entity_poly.pdbx_seq_one_letter_code
_entity_poly.pdbx_strand_id
1 'polypeptide(L)'
;MIKVFGLLHKRSDISQTKFHSHWKGPHAVHAIKLVPVMRRYVQNHKATTAYPGMEPPCDGSPEVWLQSLEGGGTLNTMPDYINGAFIDEPNFMRVRSSGIAVSENIIIEGPPIGKKDKLTKVLYFLKRNPALTSEQFREQWLAHEGALLVGQNNLRRFVRSPTLPETYVDGDAPYDGVEEVWWNNKADFDKDKKSGGAHKAELRLLLDTKATTAMFVDENRVVWPGLSDDKD
;
A
#
# COMPACT_ATOMS: atom_id res chain seq x y z
N MET A 1 -12.35 2.87 -10.28
CA MET A 1 -10.96 2.32 -10.25
C MET A 1 -10.69 1.76 -8.87
N ILE A 2 -10.05 0.62 -8.78
CA ILE A 2 -9.64 0.00 -7.52
C ILE A 2 -8.11 -0.01 -7.41
N LYS A 3 -7.60 -0.18 -6.20
CA LYS A 3 -6.18 -0.41 -5.96
C LYS A 3 -5.98 -1.76 -5.27
N VAL A 4 -4.89 -2.45 -5.62
CA VAL A 4 -4.48 -3.69 -4.97
C VAL A 4 -3.09 -3.49 -4.38
N PHE A 5 -2.95 -3.78 -3.09
CA PHE A 5 -1.66 -3.92 -2.42
C PHE A 5 -1.29 -5.40 -2.37
N GLY A 6 -0.11 -5.74 -2.83
CA GLY A 6 0.48 -7.06 -2.60
C GLY A 6 1.36 -7.05 -1.33
N LEU A 7 1.50 -8.20 -0.69
CA LEU A 7 2.42 -8.40 0.43
C LEU A 7 3.54 -9.35 -0.02
N LEU A 8 4.62 -8.81 -0.57
CA LEU A 8 5.70 -9.62 -1.12
C LEU A 8 6.70 -10.02 -0.03
N HIS A 9 6.99 -11.30 0.03
CA HIS A 9 8.08 -11.83 0.84
C HIS A 9 9.21 -12.28 -0.07
N LYS A 10 10.42 -11.77 0.17
CA LYS A 10 11.59 -12.21 -0.55
C LYS A 10 11.88 -13.69 -0.35
N ARG A 11 12.57 -14.31 -1.28
CA ARG A 11 13.15 -15.65 -1.06
C ARG A 11 14.09 -15.63 0.15
N SER A 12 14.11 -16.73 0.90
CA SER A 12 14.93 -16.82 2.12
C SER A 12 16.45 -16.85 1.83
N ASP A 13 16.82 -17.29 0.62
CA ASP A 13 18.22 -17.45 0.17
C ASP A 13 18.82 -16.20 -0.48
N ILE A 14 18.09 -15.10 -0.56
CA ILE A 14 18.57 -13.83 -1.11
C ILE A 14 18.52 -12.69 -0.08
N SER A 15 19.44 -11.74 -0.24
CA SER A 15 19.44 -10.52 0.57
C SER A 15 18.28 -9.57 0.19
N GLN A 16 17.93 -8.65 1.10
CA GLN A 16 16.98 -7.57 0.81
C GLN A 16 17.42 -6.73 -0.41
N THR A 17 18.71 -6.44 -0.52
CA THR A 17 19.26 -5.69 -1.66
C THR A 17 19.07 -6.43 -2.98
N LYS A 18 19.30 -7.75 -3.01
CA LYS A 18 19.08 -8.55 -4.22
C LYS A 18 17.61 -8.61 -4.59
N PHE A 19 16.72 -8.77 -3.62
CA PHE A 19 15.27 -8.70 -3.82
C PHE A 19 14.86 -7.35 -4.44
N HIS A 20 15.29 -6.23 -3.86
CA HIS A 20 14.95 -4.89 -4.36
C HIS A 20 15.49 -4.65 -5.77
N SER A 21 16.75 -5.04 -6.04
CA SER A 21 17.37 -4.87 -7.36
C SER A 21 16.64 -5.64 -8.44
N HIS A 22 16.28 -6.91 -8.16
CA HIS A 22 15.54 -7.73 -9.12
C HIS A 22 14.14 -7.17 -9.38
N TRP A 23 13.41 -6.85 -8.31
CA TRP A 23 12.05 -6.32 -8.42
C TRP A 23 12.00 -4.98 -9.15
N LYS A 24 12.95 -4.06 -8.84
CA LYS A 24 13.05 -2.75 -9.46
C LYS A 24 13.49 -2.80 -10.92
N GLY A 25 14.32 -3.73 -11.28
CA GLY A 25 14.92 -3.87 -12.63
C GLY A 25 14.22 -4.92 -13.48
N PRO A 26 14.68 -6.18 -13.48
CA PRO A 26 14.14 -7.24 -14.35
C PRO A 26 12.62 -7.36 -14.31
N HIS A 27 12.04 -7.45 -13.12
CA HIS A 27 10.60 -7.63 -12.96
C HIS A 27 9.78 -6.42 -13.45
N ALA A 28 10.26 -5.20 -13.24
CA ALA A 28 9.55 -4.00 -13.69
C ALA A 28 9.37 -3.96 -15.21
N VAL A 29 10.31 -4.52 -15.98
CA VAL A 29 10.21 -4.61 -17.45
C VAL A 29 9.02 -5.47 -17.88
N HIS A 30 8.72 -6.55 -17.15
CA HIS A 30 7.54 -7.37 -17.40
C HIS A 30 6.27 -6.64 -17.01
N ALA A 31 6.27 -5.96 -15.86
CA ALA A 31 5.11 -5.23 -15.36
C ALA A 31 4.64 -4.12 -16.33
N ILE A 32 5.57 -3.39 -16.96
CA ILE A 32 5.21 -2.32 -17.92
C ILE A 32 4.41 -2.87 -19.12
N LYS A 33 4.58 -4.13 -19.51
CA LYS A 33 3.82 -4.76 -20.60
C LYS A 33 2.35 -5.00 -20.26
N LEU A 34 1.98 -4.90 -18.99
CA LEU A 34 0.61 -5.12 -18.51
C LEU A 34 -0.29 -3.87 -18.60
N VAL A 35 0.26 -2.74 -19.04
CA VAL A 35 -0.52 -1.57 -19.44
C VAL A 35 -1.26 -1.93 -20.77
N PRO A 36 -2.56 -1.59 -20.97
CA PRO A 36 -3.36 -0.66 -20.17
C PRO A 36 -4.20 -1.28 -19.03
N VAL A 37 -4.23 -2.61 -18.87
CA VAL A 37 -5.02 -3.25 -17.79
C VAL A 37 -4.56 -2.75 -16.42
N MET A 38 -3.24 -2.71 -16.23
CA MET A 38 -2.61 -2.06 -15.08
C MET A 38 -2.47 -0.55 -15.37
N ARG A 39 -3.37 0.25 -14.82
CA ARG A 39 -3.47 1.70 -15.08
C ARG A 39 -2.34 2.49 -14.44
N ARG A 40 -1.85 2.05 -13.27
CA ARG A 40 -0.75 2.65 -12.51
C ARG A 40 -0.04 1.56 -11.72
N TYR A 41 1.29 1.71 -11.53
CA TYR A 41 2.09 0.75 -10.79
C TYR A 41 3.20 1.43 -9.99
N VAL A 42 3.21 1.17 -8.70
CA VAL A 42 4.24 1.63 -7.76
C VAL A 42 4.77 0.41 -6.99
N GLN A 43 6.09 0.32 -6.87
CA GLN A 43 6.76 -0.65 -6.01
C GLN A 43 7.17 0.05 -4.72
N ASN A 44 6.59 -0.32 -3.59
CA ASN A 44 7.01 0.13 -2.28
C ASN A 44 8.02 -0.85 -1.72
N HIS A 45 9.29 -0.52 -1.83
CA HIS A 45 10.39 -1.29 -1.26
C HIS A 45 10.50 -1.00 0.23
N LYS A 46 10.52 -2.05 1.07
CA LYS A 46 10.74 -1.87 2.51
C LYS A 46 12.05 -1.09 2.74
N ALA A 47 11.94 0.06 3.39
CA ALA A 47 13.11 0.88 3.70
C ALA A 47 14.04 0.20 4.72
N THR A 48 15.31 0.61 4.72
CA THR A 48 16.28 0.12 5.70
C THR A 48 15.94 0.59 7.13
N THR A 49 15.35 1.79 7.23
CA THR A 49 14.88 2.32 8.52
C THR A 49 13.61 1.60 8.94
N ALA A 50 13.63 0.96 10.11
CA ALA A 50 12.45 0.34 10.70
C ALA A 50 11.44 1.38 11.19
N TYR A 51 10.14 1.08 11.07
CA TYR A 51 9.11 1.88 11.72
C TYR A 51 9.12 1.59 13.22
N PRO A 52 9.17 2.62 14.09
CA PRO A 52 9.35 2.41 15.52
C PRO A 52 8.19 1.63 16.17
N GLY A 53 8.52 0.50 16.78
CA GLY A 53 7.59 -0.32 17.56
C GLY A 53 6.66 -1.22 16.75
N MET A 54 6.89 -1.37 15.45
CA MET A 54 6.12 -2.27 14.60
C MET A 54 7.04 -3.05 13.65
N GLU A 55 6.76 -4.33 13.50
CA GLU A 55 7.42 -5.16 12.49
C GLU A 55 6.74 -4.99 11.13
N PRO A 56 7.50 -4.92 10.04
CA PRO A 56 6.92 -4.82 8.71
C PRO A 56 6.22 -6.12 8.32
N PRO A 57 5.03 -6.06 7.68
CA PRO A 57 4.28 -7.25 7.30
C PRO A 57 4.90 -8.00 6.12
N CYS A 58 5.81 -7.39 5.39
CA CYS A 58 6.39 -7.92 4.16
C CYS A 58 7.73 -7.24 3.83
N ASP A 59 8.40 -7.74 2.80
CA ASP A 59 9.66 -7.17 2.29
C ASP A 59 9.45 -6.09 1.22
N GLY A 60 8.23 -5.98 0.70
CA GLY A 60 7.80 -4.96 -0.24
C GLY A 60 6.33 -5.10 -0.59
N SER A 61 5.71 -4.00 -1.00
CA SER A 61 4.29 -3.96 -1.34
C SER A 61 4.08 -3.27 -2.68
N PRO A 62 3.74 -4.00 -3.75
CA PRO A 62 3.27 -3.38 -4.98
C PRO A 62 1.92 -2.71 -4.77
N GLU A 63 1.73 -1.57 -5.38
CA GLU A 63 0.44 -0.92 -5.57
C GLU A 63 0.11 -0.99 -7.06
N VAL A 64 -1.01 -1.60 -7.38
CA VAL A 64 -1.52 -1.76 -8.74
C VAL A 64 -2.90 -1.13 -8.82
N TRP A 65 -3.10 -0.18 -9.72
CA TRP A 65 -4.43 0.39 -10.00
C TRP A 65 -5.03 -0.33 -11.20
N LEU A 66 -6.26 -0.78 -11.02
CA LEU A 66 -7.06 -1.54 -11.99
C LEU A 66 -8.41 -0.86 -12.18
N GLN A 67 -9.02 -1.06 -13.35
CA GLN A 67 -10.36 -0.53 -13.61
C GLN A 67 -11.40 -1.12 -12.65
N SER A 68 -11.31 -2.43 -12.37
CA SER A 68 -12.24 -3.19 -11.53
C SER A 68 -11.55 -4.43 -10.96
N LEU A 69 -12.22 -5.16 -10.06
CA LEU A 69 -11.76 -6.47 -9.57
C LEU A 69 -11.67 -7.50 -10.71
N GLU A 70 -12.61 -7.46 -11.65
CA GLU A 70 -12.60 -8.29 -12.85
C GLU A 70 -11.35 -8.02 -13.71
N GLY A 71 -10.94 -6.75 -13.82
CA GLY A 71 -9.68 -6.35 -14.47
C GLY A 71 -8.45 -7.03 -13.82
N GLY A 72 -8.48 -7.26 -12.52
CA GLY A 72 -7.45 -8.03 -11.82
C GLY A 72 -7.41 -9.50 -12.25
N GLY A 73 -8.58 -10.11 -12.43
CA GLY A 73 -8.69 -11.45 -13.01
C GLY A 73 -8.15 -11.52 -14.43
N THR A 74 -8.48 -10.54 -15.27
CA THR A 74 -7.98 -10.42 -16.64
C THR A 74 -6.45 -10.30 -16.68
N LEU A 75 -5.86 -9.51 -15.78
CA LEU A 75 -4.40 -9.34 -15.69
C LEU A 75 -3.71 -10.70 -15.52
N ASN A 76 -4.24 -11.55 -14.64
CA ASN A 76 -3.67 -12.88 -14.37
C ASN A 76 -3.76 -13.86 -15.55
N THR A 77 -4.60 -13.59 -16.54
CA THR A 77 -4.77 -14.41 -17.75
C THR A 77 -4.03 -13.87 -18.98
N MET A 78 -3.46 -12.67 -18.88
CA MET A 78 -2.71 -12.07 -19.98
C MET A 78 -1.46 -12.89 -20.34
N PRO A 79 -1.18 -13.16 -21.64
CA PRO A 79 0.05 -13.83 -22.05
C PRO A 79 1.32 -13.14 -21.54
N ASP A 80 1.36 -11.80 -21.53
CA ASP A 80 2.49 -11.03 -21.01
C ASP A 80 2.69 -11.20 -19.50
N TYR A 81 1.61 -11.43 -18.73
CA TYR A 81 1.75 -11.80 -17.33
C TYR A 81 2.26 -13.23 -17.18
N ILE A 82 1.60 -14.19 -17.83
CA ILE A 82 1.91 -15.62 -17.70
C ILE A 82 3.34 -15.91 -18.15
N ASN A 83 3.76 -15.38 -19.30
CA ASN A 83 5.07 -15.65 -19.90
C ASN A 83 6.16 -14.65 -19.47
N GLY A 84 5.82 -13.66 -18.65
CA GLY A 84 6.72 -12.62 -18.17
C GLY A 84 6.77 -12.53 -16.66
N ALA A 85 5.90 -11.71 -16.06
CA ALA A 85 5.93 -11.41 -14.63
C ALA A 85 5.75 -12.67 -13.77
N PHE A 86 4.82 -13.55 -14.11
CA PHE A 86 4.54 -14.78 -13.35
C PHE A 86 5.71 -15.76 -13.32
N ILE A 87 6.40 -15.96 -14.47
CA ILE A 87 7.59 -16.83 -14.54
C ILE A 87 8.76 -16.20 -13.79
N ASP A 88 8.84 -14.86 -13.75
CA ASP A 88 9.92 -14.15 -13.08
C ASP A 88 9.78 -14.11 -11.55
N GLU A 89 8.54 -14.14 -11.02
CA GLU A 89 8.26 -14.06 -9.58
C GLU A 89 9.11 -15.03 -8.72
N PRO A 90 9.26 -16.32 -9.05
CA PRO A 90 10.05 -17.26 -8.27
C PRO A 90 11.56 -16.92 -8.21
N ASN A 91 12.05 -16.02 -9.06
CA ASN A 91 13.46 -15.62 -9.05
C ASN A 91 13.81 -14.71 -7.85
N PHE A 92 12.81 -14.01 -7.26
CA PHE A 92 13.09 -13.05 -6.19
C PHE A 92 12.14 -13.13 -4.99
N MET A 93 10.90 -13.66 -5.15
CA MET A 93 9.93 -13.73 -4.07
C MET A 93 9.52 -15.17 -3.76
N ARG A 94 8.99 -15.38 -2.56
CA ARG A 94 8.29 -16.60 -2.19
C ARG A 94 6.96 -16.68 -2.94
N VAL A 95 6.42 -17.89 -3.01
CA VAL A 95 5.15 -18.13 -3.69
C VAL A 95 4.06 -17.19 -3.19
N ARG A 96 3.31 -16.67 -4.15
CA ARG A 96 2.13 -15.78 -4.10
C ARG A 96 1.82 -15.15 -2.74
N SER A 97 2.04 -13.87 -2.70
CA SER A 97 1.58 -13.01 -1.62
C SER A 97 0.05 -12.87 -1.63
N SER A 98 -0.53 -12.68 -0.45
CA SER A 98 -1.90 -12.20 -0.35
C SER A 98 -2.00 -10.78 -0.92
N GLY A 99 -3.09 -10.51 -1.62
CA GLY A 99 -3.45 -9.17 -2.08
C GLY A 99 -4.54 -8.57 -1.19
N ILE A 100 -4.54 -7.24 -1.07
CA ILE A 100 -5.57 -6.47 -0.41
C ILE A 100 -6.16 -5.53 -1.46
N ALA A 101 -7.36 -5.81 -1.93
CA ALA A 101 -8.06 -4.91 -2.84
C ALA A 101 -8.83 -3.86 -2.05
N VAL A 102 -8.64 -2.60 -2.41
CA VAL A 102 -9.14 -1.44 -1.67
C VAL A 102 -9.77 -0.41 -2.60
N SER A 103 -10.60 0.47 -2.01
CA SER A 103 -11.00 1.74 -2.62
C SER A 103 -10.18 2.88 -2.03
N GLU A 104 -9.70 3.80 -2.87
CA GLU A 104 -8.98 4.98 -2.37
C GLU A 104 -9.96 6.03 -1.87
N ASN A 105 -9.68 6.61 -0.69
CA ASN A 105 -10.29 7.81 -0.17
C ASN A 105 -9.17 8.80 0.18
N ILE A 106 -9.03 9.86 -0.62
CA ILE A 106 -7.96 10.85 -0.45
C ILE A 106 -8.40 11.86 0.59
N ILE A 107 -7.72 11.88 1.74
CA ILE A 107 -8.00 12.80 2.85
C ILE A 107 -7.22 14.11 2.67
N ILE A 108 -5.95 14.02 2.28
CA ILE A 108 -5.11 15.17 1.92
C ILE A 108 -4.46 14.86 0.59
N GLU A 109 -4.77 15.62 -0.45
CA GLU A 109 -4.19 15.43 -1.77
C GLU A 109 -2.78 16.04 -1.86
N GLY A 110 -2.62 17.25 -1.35
CA GLY A 110 -1.37 18.02 -1.46
C GLY A 110 -0.99 18.34 -2.91
N PRO A 111 0.19 18.95 -3.14
CA PRO A 111 0.69 19.18 -4.49
C PRO A 111 0.93 17.85 -5.23
N PRO A 112 0.85 17.81 -6.58
CA PRO A 112 1.10 16.59 -7.36
C PRO A 112 2.45 15.95 -7.03
N ILE A 113 2.46 14.62 -6.99
CA ILE A 113 3.69 13.84 -6.76
C ILE A 113 4.28 13.48 -8.12
N GLY A 114 5.51 13.95 -8.37
CA GLY A 114 6.27 13.63 -9.57
C GLY A 114 6.87 12.22 -9.54
N LYS A 115 7.12 11.64 -10.71
CA LYS A 115 7.70 10.29 -10.83
C LYS A 115 9.02 10.12 -10.06
N LYS A 116 9.83 11.20 -9.97
CA LYS A 116 11.17 11.19 -9.36
C LYS A 116 11.22 11.80 -7.96
N ASP A 117 10.09 12.25 -7.41
CA ASP A 117 10.06 12.85 -6.09
C ASP A 117 10.48 11.82 -5.03
N LYS A 118 11.33 12.28 -4.11
CA LYS A 118 11.77 11.48 -2.97
C LYS A 118 11.06 11.98 -1.73
N LEU A 119 10.04 11.25 -1.34
CA LEU A 119 9.23 11.55 -0.17
C LEU A 119 9.47 10.49 0.91
N THR A 120 9.24 10.85 2.16
CA THR A 120 9.11 9.86 3.22
C THR A 120 7.69 9.32 3.19
N LYS A 121 7.52 8.03 2.95
CA LYS A 121 6.22 7.35 2.92
C LYS A 121 6.16 6.29 4.00
N VAL A 122 5.02 6.20 4.66
CA VAL A 122 4.67 5.10 5.55
C VAL A 122 3.41 4.42 5.02
N LEU A 123 3.43 3.10 4.98
CA LEU A 123 2.24 2.27 4.82
C LEU A 123 1.85 1.73 6.19
N TYR A 124 0.58 1.94 6.58
CA TYR A 124 -0.03 1.30 7.73
C TYR A 124 -1.04 0.27 7.23
N PHE A 125 -0.86 -0.96 7.64
CA PHE A 125 -1.79 -2.06 7.36
C PHE A 125 -2.64 -2.29 8.59
N LEU A 126 -3.91 -1.94 8.49
CA LEU A 126 -4.81 -1.86 9.62
C LEU A 126 -5.63 -3.14 9.75
N LYS A 127 -5.60 -3.75 10.93
CA LYS A 127 -6.49 -4.83 11.30
C LYS A 127 -7.52 -4.31 12.29
N ARG A 128 -8.79 -4.54 12.03
CA ARG A 128 -9.87 -4.12 12.94
C ARG A 128 -9.80 -4.82 14.28
N ASN A 129 -10.30 -4.17 15.31
CA ASN A 129 -10.59 -4.80 16.60
C ASN A 129 -11.55 -5.99 16.37
N PRO A 130 -11.24 -7.20 16.90
CA PRO A 130 -12.10 -8.37 16.73
C PRO A 130 -13.54 -8.21 17.22
N ALA A 131 -13.80 -7.23 18.10
CA ALA A 131 -15.13 -6.91 18.57
C ALA A 131 -16.00 -6.15 17.53
N LEU A 132 -15.40 -5.69 16.42
CA LEU A 132 -16.09 -4.96 15.35
C LEU A 132 -16.29 -5.85 14.12
N THR A 133 -17.43 -5.69 13.45
CA THR A 133 -17.57 -6.18 12.08
C THR A 133 -16.72 -5.34 11.11
N SER A 134 -16.43 -5.85 9.93
CA SER A 134 -15.72 -5.11 8.88
C SER A 134 -16.46 -3.81 8.48
N GLU A 135 -17.79 -3.86 8.49
CA GLU A 135 -18.66 -2.73 8.19
C GLU A 135 -18.60 -1.66 9.27
N GLN A 136 -18.74 -2.06 10.55
CA GLN A 136 -18.60 -1.16 11.70
C GLN A 136 -17.23 -0.49 11.75
N PHE A 137 -16.16 -1.27 11.50
CA PHE A 137 -14.81 -0.71 11.44
C PHE A 137 -14.69 0.32 10.34
N ARG A 138 -15.13 -0.01 9.11
CA ARG A 138 -15.06 0.89 7.95
C ARG A 138 -15.79 2.19 8.23
N GLU A 139 -17.04 2.12 8.71
CA GLU A 139 -17.88 3.29 8.98
C GLU A 139 -17.23 4.19 10.03
N GLN A 140 -16.85 3.63 11.18
CA GLN A 140 -16.24 4.40 12.26
C GLN A 140 -14.87 4.95 11.86
N TRP A 141 -14.03 4.17 11.18
CA TRP A 141 -12.72 4.63 10.73
C TRP A 141 -12.80 5.76 9.73
N LEU A 142 -13.70 5.70 8.75
CA LEU A 142 -13.87 6.78 7.77
C LEU A 142 -14.49 8.03 8.38
N ALA A 143 -15.38 7.90 9.37
CA ALA A 143 -15.97 9.04 10.09
C ALA A 143 -14.93 9.85 10.90
N HIS A 144 -13.79 9.25 11.27
CA HIS A 144 -12.72 9.89 12.06
C HIS A 144 -11.70 10.70 11.23
N GLU A 145 -12.12 11.30 10.13
CA GLU A 145 -11.21 12.03 9.21
C GLU A 145 -10.40 13.15 9.89
N GLY A 146 -11.02 13.95 10.74
CA GLY A 146 -10.35 15.08 11.40
C GLY A 146 -9.41 14.69 12.54
N ALA A 147 -9.66 13.59 13.22
CA ALA A 147 -8.97 13.19 14.43
C ALA A 147 -7.51 12.78 14.19
N LEU A 148 -7.20 12.21 13.03
CA LEU A 148 -5.84 11.79 12.68
C LEU A 148 -4.93 12.94 12.26
N LEU A 149 -5.50 14.08 11.89
CA LEU A 149 -4.77 15.24 11.37
C LEU A 149 -4.37 16.22 12.46
N VAL A 150 -4.91 16.07 13.67
CA VAL A 150 -4.55 16.95 14.78
C VAL A 150 -3.07 16.75 15.15
N GLY A 151 -2.29 17.83 15.05
CA GLY A 151 -0.85 17.84 15.30
C GLY A 151 0.01 17.26 14.15
N GLN A 152 -0.58 16.96 12.99
CA GLN A 152 0.15 16.51 11.79
C GLN A 152 0.17 17.61 10.73
N ASN A 153 0.92 18.68 11.00
CA ASN A 153 0.94 19.90 10.19
C ASN A 153 1.90 19.81 8.99
N ASN A 154 2.71 18.76 8.90
CA ASN A 154 3.73 18.60 7.87
C ASN A 154 3.39 17.52 6.85
N LEU A 155 2.16 17.01 6.87
CA LEU A 155 1.71 16.01 5.90
C LEU A 155 1.74 16.56 4.48
N ARG A 156 2.32 15.76 3.59
CA ARG A 156 2.36 16.04 2.15
C ARG A 156 1.14 15.47 1.44
N ARG A 157 0.73 14.26 1.81
CA ARG A 157 -0.43 13.53 1.27
C ARG A 157 -0.88 12.49 2.30
N PHE A 158 -2.18 12.25 2.34
CA PHE A 158 -2.75 11.20 3.17
C PHE A 158 -3.92 10.53 2.44
N VAL A 159 -3.87 9.21 2.35
CA VAL A 159 -4.89 8.39 1.70
C VAL A 159 -5.31 7.27 2.65
N ARG A 160 -6.61 7.09 2.82
CA ARG A 160 -7.22 5.93 3.46
C ARG A 160 -7.80 5.02 2.40
N SER A 161 -7.52 3.76 2.51
CA SER A 161 -7.93 2.76 1.53
C SER A 161 -8.60 1.59 2.24
N PRO A 162 -9.92 1.63 2.48
CA PRO A 162 -10.65 0.52 3.07
C PRO A 162 -10.66 -0.69 2.12
N THR A 163 -10.50 -1.87 2.69
CA THR A 163 -10.61 -3.14 1.98
C THR A 163 -12.03 -3.30 1.41
N LEU A 164 -12.13 -3.75 0.18
CA LEU A 164 -13.39 -3.94 -0.51
C LEU A 164 -14.19 -5.07 0.15
N PRO A 165 -15.49 -4.88 0.46
CA PRO A 165 -16.31 -5.88 1.12
C PRO A 165 -16.34 -7.22 0.42
N GLU A 166 -16.38 -7.22 -0.91
CA GLU A 166 -16.46 -8.41 -1.76
C GLU A 166 -15.18 -9.25 -1.76
N THR A 167 -14.10 -8.77 -1.12
CA THR A 167 -12.82 -9.50 -1.02
C THR A 167 -12.60 -10.18 0.33
N TYR A 168 -13.54 -10.01 1.27
CA TYR A 168 -13.51 -10.77 2.52
C TYR A 168 -13.89 -12.23 2.27
N VAL A 169 -13.12 -13.14 2.85
CA VAL A 169 -13.41 -14.58 2.83
C VAL A 169 -13.80 -15.00 4.24
N ASP A 170 -14.98 -15.61 4.40
CA ASP A 170 -15.53 -16.00 5.71
C ASP A 170 -15.55 -14.84 6.74
N GLY A 171 -15.80 -13.62 6.24
CA GLY A 171 -15.84 -12.40 7.07
C GLY A 171 -14.48 -11.85 7.48
N ASP A 172 -13.37 -12.38 6.92
CA ASP A 172 -12.02 -11.93 7.22
C ASP A 172 -11.21 -11.56 5.97
N ALA A 173 -10.23 -10.69 6.16
CA ALA A 173 -9.24 -10.27 5.18
C ALA A 173 -7.87 -10.15 5.87
N PRO A 174 -6.74 -10.21 5.14
CA PRO A 174 -5.42 -10.01 5.73
C PRO A 174 -5.34 -8.71 6.54
N TYR A 175 -5.90 -7.63 6.00
CA TYR A 175 -6.05 -6.33 6.64
C TYR A 175 -7.38 -5.71 6.22
N ASP A 176 -7.97 -4.92 7.10
CA ASP A 176 -9.27 -4.26 6.88
C ASP A 176 -9.13 -2.90 6.19
N GLY A 177 -7.91 -2.39 6.09
CA GLY A 177 -7.59 -1.17 5.35
C GLY A 177 -6.10 -0.87 5.32
N VAL A 178 -5.74 0.06 4.44
CA VAL A 178 -4.37 0.58 4.33
C VAL A 178 -4.41 2.09 4.43
N GLU A 179 -3.55 2.67 5.26
CA GLU A 179 -3.25 4.10 5.22
C GLU A 179 -1.92 4.34 4.55
N GLU A 180 -1.90 5.29 3.65
CA GLU A 180 -0.71 5.77 2.98
C GLU A 180 -0.48 7.20 3.40
N VAL A 181 0.69 7.48 3.96
CA VAL A 181 1.01 8.79 4.48
C VAL A 181 2.37 9.25 3.97
N TRP A 182 2.41 10.45 3.41
CA TRP A 182 3.64 11.03 2.86
C TRP A 182 4.01 12.32 3.58
N TRP A 183 5.30 12.51 3.76
CA TRP A 183 5.95 13.76 4.19
C TRP A 183 7.00 14.15 3.17
N ASN A 184 7.35 15.44 3.12
CA ASN A 184 8.43 15.87 2.23
C ASN A 184 9.78 15.23 2.59
N ASN A 185 10.00 14.94 3.87
CA ASN A 185 11.22 14.30 4.35
C ASN A 185 11.01 13.66 5.74
N LYS A 186 12.03 12.94 6.21
CA LYS A 186 11.99 12.25 7.51
C LYS A 186 11.88 13.20 8.69
N ALA A 187 12.43 14.42 8.61
CA ALA A 187 12.36 15.39 9.69
C ALA A 187 10.92 15.89 9.91
N ASP A 188 10.13 16.01 8.85
CA ASP A 188 8.72 16.38 8.93
C ASP A 188 7.89 15.27 9.57
N PHE A 189 8.16 14.01 9.22
CA PHE A 189 7.59 12.85 9.93
C PHE A 189 7.93 12.87 11.43
N ASP A 190 9.18 13.14 11.79
CA ASP A 190 9.63 13.13 13.18
C ASP A 190 8.99 14.26 14.01
N LYS A 191 8.73 15.42 13.41
CA LYS A 191 7.96 16.51 14.03
C LYS A 191 6.51 16.07 14.31
N ASP A 192 5.83 15.56 13.31
CA ASP A 192 4.42 15.14 13.43
C ASP A 192 4.26 13.96 14.38
N LYS A 193 5.24 13.04 14.43
CA LYS A 193 5.24 11.94 15.40
C LYS A 193 5.30 12.40 16.85
N LYS A 194 6.06 13.46 17.12
CA LYS A 194 6.18 14.06 18.48
C LYS A 194 4.91 14.76 18.93
N SER A 195 4.18 15.37 17.99
CA SER A 195 2.94 16.12 18.26
C SER A 195 1.68 15.26 18.35
N GLY A 196 1.78 13.95 18.12
CA GLY A 196 0.64 13.03 18.10
C GLY A 196 -0.08 12.92 19.44
N GLY A 197 -1.26 13.55 19.55
CA GLY A 197 -2.09 13.70 20.73
C GLY A 197 -3.15 12.61 20.95
N ALA A 198 -4.16 12.93 21.77
CA ALA A 198 -5.22 12.06 22.29
C ALA A 198 -6.06 11.33 21.23
N HIS A 199 -6.19 11.86 20.02
CA HIS A 199 -6.96 11.26 18.94
C HIS A 199 -6.41 9.91 18.45
N LYS A 200 -5.10 9.64 18.63
CA LYS A 200 -4.54 8.29 18.39
C LYS A 200 -5.10 7.24 19.35
N ALA A 201 -5.57 7.65 20.52
CA ALA A 201 -6.17 6.73 21.48
C ALA A 201 -7.53 6.21 20.99
N GLU A 202 -8.38 7.08 20.43
CA GLU A 202 -9.69 6.69 19.89
C GLU A 202 -9.54 5.75 18.70
N LEU A 203 -8.63 6.05 17.77
CA LEU A 203 -8.34 5.16 16.65
C LEU A 203 -7.86 3.78 17.11
N ARG A 204 -7.08 3.72 18.20
CA ARG A 204 -6.62 2.45 18.77
C ARG A 204 -7.76 1.55 19.25
N LEU A 205 -8.90 2.11 19.62
CA LEU A 205 -10.08 1.32 20.00
C LEU A 205 -10.68 0.57 18.81
N LEU A 206 -10.50 1.09 17.61
CA LEU A 206 -10.98 0.48 16.38
C LEU A 206 -10.05 -0.63 15.87
N LEU A 207 -8.80 -0.71 16.36
CA LEU A 207 -7.76 -1.56 15.80
C LEU A 207 -7.36 -2.70 16.75
N ASP A 208 -7.06 -3.84 16.16
CA ASP A 208 -6.18 -4.82 16.79
C ASP A 208 -4.74 -4.28 16.69
N THR A 209 -4.25 -3.72 17.78
CA THR A 209 -2.92 -3.09 17.84
C THR A 209 -1.76 -4.09 17.75
N LYS A 210 -2.02 -5.40 17.91
CA LYS A 210 -1.01 -6.46 17.75
C LYS A 210 -0.90 -6.93 16.31
N ALA A 211 -2.01 -6.93 15.59
CA ALA A 211 -2.08 -7.35 14.19
C ALA A 211 -1.89 -6.18 13.21
N THR A 212 -2.18 -4.94 13.63
CA THR A 212 -1.89 -3.73 12.84
C THR A 212 -0.40 -3.49 12.76
N THR A 213 0.12 -3.25 11.55
CA THR A 213 1.54 -3.08 11.28
C THR A 213 1.81 -1.84 10.44
N ALA A 214 3.07 -1.40 10.43
CA ALA A 214 3.51 -0.28 9.59
C ALA A 214 4.94 -0.47 9.09
N MET A 215 5.24 0.14 7.95
CA MET A 215 6.60 0.19 7.43
C MET A 215 6.89 1.48 6.67
N PHE A 216 8.12 1.97 6.80
CA PHE A 216 8.66 2.93 5.86
C PHE A 216 8.95 2.26 4.54
N VAL A 217 8.70 2.98 3.45
CA VAL A 217 8.96 2.47 2.11
C VAL A 217 9.68 3.49 1.23
N ASP A 218 10.54 2.95 0.36
CA ASP A 218 11.15 3.68 -0.74
C ASP A 218 10.35 3.37 -2.01
N GLU A 219 9.67 4.37 -2.55
CA GLU A 219 8.82 4.21 -3.73
C GLU A 219 9.63 4.17 -5.02
N ASN A 220 9.35 3.18 -5.87
CA ASN A 220 9.73 3.17 -7.27
C ASN A 220 8.45 3.25 -8.13
N ARG A 221 8.17 4.43 -8.68
CA ARG A 221 6.96 4.69 -9.48
C ARG A 221 7.20 4.27 -10.93
N VAL A 222 6.85 3.03 -11.25
CA VAL A 222 7.13 2.38 -12.54
C VAL A 222 6.22 2.94 -13.63
N VAL A 223 4.89 2.87 -13.43
CA VAL A 223 3.87 3.49 -14.29
C VAL A 223 3.25 4.63 -13.50
N TRP A 224 3.65 5.89 -13.84
CA TRP A 224 3.28 7.08 -13.09
C TRP A 224 3.33 8.35 -13.97
N PRO A 225 2.36 9.25 -13.90
CA PRO A 225 1.17 9.25 -13.04
C PRO A 225 0.17 8.13 -13.34
N GLY A 226 0.35 7.41 -14.42
CA GLY A 226 -0.53 6.39 -14.93
C GLY A 226 -1.22 6.86 -16.21
N LEU A 227 -2.08 6.02 -16.76
CA LEU A 227 -2.99 6.41 -17.82
C LEU A 227 -4.08 7.26 -17.18
N SER A 228 -4.23 8.51 -17.58
CA SER A 228 -5.33 9.34 -17.14
C SER A 228 -6.65 8.78 -17.67
N ASP A 229 -7.69 8.79 -16.83
CA ASP A 229 -9.07 8.55 -17.29
C ASP A 229 -9.63 9.81 -18.00
N ASP A 230 -8.82 10.89 -18.14
CA ASP A 230 -9.20 12.22 -18.62
C ASP A 230 -9.14 12.37 -20.14
N LYS A 231 -9.43 11.31 -20.87
CA LYS A 231 -9.62 11.40 -22.33
C LYS A 231 -10.80 10.52 -22.74
N ASP A 232 -11.99 10.92 -22.32
CA ASP A 232 -13.24 10.62 -23.00
C ASP A 232 -14.09 11.91 -23.09
#